data_117fbd295f71acaf36dabae68a6e98ed
#
_entry.id   117fbd295f71acaf36dabae68a6e98ed
#
_cell.length_a   1.000
_cell.length_b   1.000
_cell.length_c   1.000
_cell.angle_alpha   90.00
_cell.angle_beta   90.00
_cell.angle_gamma   90.00
#
_symmetry.space_group_name_H-M   'P 1'
#
loop_
_entity.id
_entity.type
_entity.pdbx_description
1 polymer ?
#
loop_
_entity_poly.entity_id
_entity_poly.type
_entity_poly.pdbx_seq_one_letter_code
_entity_poly.pdbx_strand_id
1 'polypeptide(L)'
;DTKQTDKSKKRKSRKQRKKEALQIQEALKTIQPIEVDSESYESYQENLFESSSVNPVSTFSIDVDNAAYTNIRRLINNGQKVPKDAVRVEEMINFFKYDYPKPTNTHPFSINTEYSDSPWNKNHKLLKIGLQGKEIPTDKLPKSNFVFLVDVSGSMEDVNKLPLLKESMKVLLNQLRDDDRVSIVYYASGTGVLLEPTKASEKSKIINAIDNMHAGGGTSGAAGLDLAYEMAAKHFIKDGNNRIILATDGDFNIGKSSDKEMQELIEEKRKSGVFLTCLGFGMGNYKD
;
A
#
# COMPACT_ATOMS: atom_id res chain seq x y z
N ASP A 1 63.23 2.02 28.85
CA ASP A 1 63.03 1.88 27.37
C ASP A 1 61.62 2.25 26.97
N THR A 2 61.44 3.52 26.67
CA THR A 2 60.22 4.12 26.23
C THR A 2 60.28 4.29 24.73
N LYS A 3 59.47 3.50 23.97
CA LYS A 3 59.27 3.69 22.55
C LYS A 3 58.18 4.73 22.29
N GLN A 4 58.63 5.91 21.90
CA GLN A 4 57.80 6.93 21.26
C GLN A 4 57.28 6.41 19.93
N THR A 5 55.94 6.36 19.76
CA THR A 5 55.29 6.15 18.45
C THR A 5 55.07 7.51 17.80
N ASP A 6 55.91 7.80 16.83
CA ASP A 6 55.81 8.95 15.93
C ASP A 6 54.60 8.80 14.97
N LYS A 7 53.54 9.59 15.20
CA LYS A 7 52.40 9.72 14.26
C LYS A 7 52.65 10.91 13.33
N SER A 8 53.48 10.74 12.31
CA SER A 8 53.62 11.70 11.22
C SER A 8 52.35 11.77 10.39
N LYS A 9 51.44 12.72 10.68
CA LYS A 9 50.34 13.10 9.78
C LYS A 9 50.95 13.72 8.52
N LYS A 10 51.08 12.94 7.42
CA LYS A 10 51.46 13.45 6.10
C LYS A 10 50.48 14.58 5.66
N ARG A 11 50.99 15.83 5.65
CA ARG A 11 50.23 16.96 5.10
C ARG A 11 50.03 16.75 3.60
N LYS A 12 48.77 16.57 3.18
CA LYS A 12 48.39 16.43 1.76
C LYS A 12 48.88 17.65 0.96
N SER A 13 49.45 17.42 -0.21
CA SER A 13 49.98 18.50 -1.07
C SER A 13 48.80 19.36 -1.60
N ARG A 14 49.10 20.63 -1.92
CA ARG A 14 48.12 21.58 -2.50
C ARG A 14 47.41 21.00 -3.77
N LYS A 15 48.13 20.18 -4.53
CA LYS A 15 47.64 19.49 -5.73
C LYS A 15 46.63 18.37 -5.42
N GLN A 16 46.85 17.62 -4.32
CA GLN A 16 45.95 16.59 -3.83
C GLN A 16 44.65 17.18 -3.26
N ARG A 17 44.72 18.27 -2.50
CA ARG A 17 43.55 18.98 -2.00
C ARG A 17 42.68 19.54 -3.12
N LYS A 18 43.30 20.03 -4.22
CA LYS A 18 42.58 20.53 -5.37
C LYS A 18 41.88 19.42 -6.14
N LYS A 19 42.51 18.22 -6.23
CA LYS A 19 41.90 17.04 -6.87
C LYS A 19 40.73 16.46 -6.05
N GLU A 20 40.88 16.39 -4.73
CA GLU A 20 39.80 15.99 -3.82
C GLU A 20 38.62 16.99 -3.84
N ALA A 21 38.87 18.28 -3.89
CA ALA A 21 37.82 19.29 -4.01
C ALA A 21 37.08 19.19 -5.35
N LEU A 22 37.78 18.87 -6.43
CA LEU A 22 37.16 18.67 -7.75
C LEU A 22 36.30 17.40 -7.76
N GLN A 23 36.76 16.31 -7.16
CA GLN A 23 36.00 15.07 -7.01
C GLN A 23 34.77 15.22 -6.13
N ILE A 24 34.87 16.01 -5.04
CA ILE A 24 33.70 16.35 -4.21
C ILE A 24 32.72 17.22 -5.00
N GLN A 25 33.19 18.16 -5.81
CA GLN A 25 32.36 19.01 -6.63
C GLN A 25 31.68 18.24 -7.78
N GLU A 26 32.33 17.22 -8.34
CA GLU A 26 31.74 16.30 -9.30
C GLU A 26 30.74 15.36 -8.63
N ALA A 27 31.05 14.81 -7.45
CA ALA A 27 30.11 14.00 -6.67
C ALA A 27 28.88 14.80 -6.21
N LEU A 28 29.02 16.08 -5.89
CA LEU A 28 27.90 16.98 -5.58
C LEU A 28 27.02 17.32 -6.81
N LYS A 29 27.58 17.25 -8.02
CA LYS A 29 26.81 17.39 -9.27
C LYS A 29 26.01 16.15 -9.65
N THR A 30 26.38 14.98 -9.11
CA THR A 30 25.68 13.71 -9.27
C THR A 30 24.65 13.45 -8.16
N ILE A 31 24.53 14.34 -7.18
CA ILE A 31 23.38 14.34 -6.27
C ILE A 31 22.18 14.74 -7.12
N GLN A 32 21.37 13.77 -7.50
CA GLN A 32 20.08 14.02 -8.11
C GLN A 32 19.32 15.04 -7.25
N PRO A 33 18.58 15.99 -7.84
CA PRO A 33 17.71 16.86 -7.08
C PRO A 33 16.87 15.93 -6.19
N ILE A 34 16.80 16.25 -4.90
CA ILE A 34 15.82 15.62 -4.00
C ILE A 34 14.49 15.78 -4.74
N GLU A 35 13.89 14.68 -5.17
CA GLU A 35 12.56 14.70 -5.74
C GLU A 35 11.70 15.52 -4.78
N VAL A 36 11.12 16.59 -5.30
CA VAL A 36 10.21 17.42 -4.52
C VAL A 36 9.09 16.48 -4.12
N ASP A 37 8.97 16.24 -2.84
CA ASP A 37 7.91 15.42 -2.24
C ASP A 37 6.57 15.95 -2.78
N SER A 38 5.98 15.21 -3.72
CA SER A 38 4.72 15.55 -4.38
C SER A 38 3.53 14.82 -3.73
N GLU A 39 3.77 14.23 -2.55
CA GLU A 39 2.72 13.58 -1.78
C GLU A 39 1.62 14.58 -1.43
N SER A 40 0.39 14.20 -1.66
CA SER A 40 -0.79 15.00 -1.32
C SER A 40 -1.74 14.17 -0.46
N TYR A 41 -2.37 14.83 0.48
CA TYR A 41 -3.33 14.24 1.40
C TYR A 41 -4.62 15.04 1.33
N GLU A 42 -5.75 14.34 1.24
CA GLU A 42 -7.05 14.99 1.25
C GLU A 42 -7.29 15.68 2.60
N SER A 43 -7.63 16.96 2.54
CA SER A 43 -7.93 17.75 3.73
C SER A 43 -9.31 17.40 4.26
N TYR A 44 -9.43 17.15 5.56
CA TYR A 44 -10.70 16.88 6.23
C TYR A 44 -10.98 17.90 7.32
N GLN A 45 -12.27 18.13 7.57
CA GLN A 45 -12.75 18.96 8.67
C GLN A 45 -13.16 18.06 9.84
N GLU A 46 -12.60 18.35 11.01
CA GLU A 46 -13.01 17.69 12.24
C GLU A 46 -14.45 18.07 12.61
N ASN A 47 -15.23 17.11 13.09
CA ASN A 47 -16.55 17.36 13.59
C ASN A 47 -16.49 18.23 14.87
N LEU A 48 -17.40 19.17 14.99
CA LEU A 48 -17.54 20.01 16.17
C LEU A 48 -18.38 19.30 17.25
N PHE A 49 -18.25 19.75 18.50
CA PHE A 49 -19.11 19.29 19.55
C PHE A 49 -20.54 19.78 19.30
N GLU A 50 -21.50 18.87 19.44
CA GLU A 50 -22.91 19.13 19.31
C GLU A 50 -23.63 18.97 20.67
N SER A 51 -24.70 19.72 20.88
CA SER A 51 -25.48 19.59 22.09
C SER A 51 -26.34 18.32 22.05
N SER A 52 -26.16 17.43 23.00
CA SER A 52 -26.97 16.21 23.14
C SER A 52 -28.46 16.46 23.41
N SER A 53 -28.84 17.65 23.85
CA SER A 53 -30.25 18.04 23.99
C SER A 53 -30.92 18.38 22.66
N VAL A 54 -30.13 18.76 21.65
CA VAL A 54 -30.59 19.05 20.29
C VAL A 54 -30.40 17.83 19.37
N ASN A 55 -29.22 17.23 19.45
CA ASN A 55 -28.83 16.06 18.64
C ASN A 55 -28.48 14.89 19.57
N PRO A 56 -29.48 14.12 20.06
CA PRO A 56 -29.24 13.06 21.04
C PRO A 56 -28.61 11.80 20.48
N VAL A 57 -28.49 11.69 19.15
CA VAL A 57 -27.95 10.54 18.46
C VAL A 57 -26.76 10.95 17.58
N SER A 58 -25.64 10.26 17.72
CA SER A 58 -24.50 10.41 16.84
C SER A 58 -24.45 9.27 15.82
N THR A 59 -24.18 9.60 14.56
CA THR A 59 -24.02 8.63 13.47
C THR A 59 -22.61 8.78 12.90
N PHE A 60 -21.94 7.65 12.72
CA PHE A 60 -20.60 7.60 12.12
C PHE A 60 -20.44 6.33 11.30
N SER A 61 -19.57 6.37 10.29
CA SER A 61 -19.19 5.21 9.51
C SER A 61 -18.17 4.35 10.25
N ILE A 62 -18.18 3.04 10.01
CA ILE A 62 -17.11 2.15 10.45
C ILE A 62 -15.92 2.40 9.55
N ASP A 63 -14.77 2.63 10.17
CA ASP A 63 -13.47 2.65 9.50
C ASP A 63 -12.64 1.46 9.95
N VAL A 64 -11.98 0.79 9.00
CA VAL A 64 -11.10 -0.36 9.21
C VAL A 64 -9.70 -0.15 8.65
N ASP A 65 -9.46 0.97 7.99
CA ASP A 65 -8.18 1.32 7.38
C ASP A 65 -7.13 1.59 8.45
N ASN A 66 -5.86 1.37 8.11
CA ASN A 66 -4.75 1.48 9.07
C ASN A 66 -3.45 2.01 8.42
N ALA A 67 -3.51 2.50 7.19
CA ALA A 67 -2.34 2.91 6.42
C ALA A 67 -1.63 4.14 7.00
N ALA A 68 -2.39 5.09 7.58
CA ALA A 68 -1.84 6.34 8.12
C ALA A 68 -0.74 6.11 9.16
N TYR A 69 -0.87 5.08 10.03
CA TYR A 69 0.14 4.80 11.03
C TYR A 69 1.51 4.43 10.41
N THR A 70 1.52 3.58 9.39
CA THR A 70 2.75 3.17 8.71
C THR A 70 3.37 4.32 7.94
N ASN A 71 2.55 5.17 7.33
CA ASN A 71 2.98 6.36 6.62
C ASN A 71 3.60 7.41 7.56
N ILE A 72 2.96 7.70 8.69
CA ILE A 72 3.49 8.59 9.72
C ILE A 72 4.83 8.07 10.25
N ARG A 73 4.94 6.77 10.54
CA ARG A 73 6.22 6.16 10.95
C ARG A 73 7.32 6.34 9.91
N ARG A 74 6.98 6.17 8.63
CA ARG A 74 7.92 6.40 7.53
C ARG A 74 8.42 7.84 7.52
N LEU A 75 7.53 8.82 7.58
CA LEU A 75 7.89 10.25 7.61
C LEU A 75 8.81 10.57 8.80
N ILE A 76 8.47 10.10 10.00
CA ILE A 76 9.28 10.33 11.21
C ILE A 76 10.66 9.66 11.06
N ASN A 77 10.72 8.42 10.60
CA ASN A 77 11.99 7.69 10.45
C ASN A 77 12.92 8.35 9.41
N ASN A 78 12.34 9.01 8.40
CA ASN A 78 13.08 9.77 7.40
C ASN A 78 13.41 11.20 7.86
N GLY A 79 13.09 11.60 9.10
CA GLY A 79 13.28 12.96 9.60
C GLY A 79 12.41 14.01 8.92
N GLN A 80 11.34 13.61 8.26
CA GLN A 80 10.40 14.49 7.57
C GLN A 80 9.33 15.01 8.54
N LYS A 81 8.84 16.22 8.27
CA LYS A 81 7.71 16.77 9.02
C LYS A 81 6.43 16.06 8.60
N VAL A 82 5.66 15.58 9.57
CA VAL A 82 4.35 14.97 9.31
C VAL A 82 3.33 16.06 8.97
N PRO A 83 2.72 16.05 7.75
CA PRO A 83 1.63 16.94 7.42
C PRO A 83 0.41 16.66 8.30
N LYS A 84 -0.38 17.70 8.63
CA LYS A 84 -1.60 17.54 9.44
C LYS A 84 -2.57 16.56 8.77
N ASP A 85 -2.78 16.71 7.49
CA ASP A 85 -3.75 15.95 6.71
C ASP A 85 -3.34 14.49 6.46
N ALA A 86 -2.07 14.12 6.74
CA ALA A 86 -1.61 12.73 6.76
C ALA A 86 -2.01 11.98 8.05
N VAL A 87 -2.51 12.69 9.07
CA VAL A 87 -2.84 12.09 10.37
C VAL A 87 -4.33 11.74 10.41
N ARG A 88 -4.62 10.47 10.22
CA ARG A 88 -5.96 9.87 10.39
C ARG A 88 -5.98 9.14 11.74
N VAL A 89 -6.61 9.73 12.75
CA VAL A 89 -6.58 9.20 14.12
C VAL A 89 -7.24 7.82 14.20
N GLU A 90 -8.35 7.63 13.50
CA GLU A 90 -9.06 6.37 13.35
C GLU A 90 -8.17 5.25 12.82
N GLU A 91 -7.41 5.51 11.76
CA GLU A 91 -6.49 4.54 11.17
C GLU A 91 -5.30 4.23 12.09
N MET A 92 -4.84 5.23 12.85
CA MET A 92 -3.80 5.02 13.86
C MET A 92 -4.29 4.09 14.97
N ILE A 93 -5.54 4.22 15.39
CA ILE A 93 -6.16 3.35 16.39
C ILE A 93 -6.35 1.95 15.81
N ASN A 94 -6.86 1.82 14.59
CA ASN A 94 -7.12 0.55 13.91
C ASN A 94 -5.86 -0.26 13.59
N PHE A 95 -4.69 0.38 13.54
CA PHE A 95 -3.42 -0.32 13.31
C PHE A 95 -3.12 -1.37 14.39
N PHE A 96 -3.53 -1.13 15.62
CA PHE A 96 -3.28 -2.04 16.75
C PHE A 96 -4.36 -3.11 16.82
N LYS A 97 -3.95 -4.33 17.16
CA LYS A 97 -4.89 -5.45 17.39
C LYS A 97 -5.40 -5.39 18.81
N TYR A 98 -6.71 -5.43 18.93
CA TYR A 98 -7.42 -5.48 20.21
C TYR A 98 -8.04 -6.86 20.40
N ASP A 99 -8.03 -7.37 21.63
CA ASP A 99 -8.67 -8.64 22.00
C ASP A 99 -10.12 -8.39 22.40
N TYR A 100 -10.96 -8.11 21.41
CA TYR A 100 -12.38 -7.93 21.63
C TYR A 100 -13.12 -9.27 21.66
N PRO A 101 -14.16 -9.42 22.52
CA PRO A 101 -15.03 -10.57 22.49
C PRO A 101 -15.64 -10.80 21.11
N LYS A 102 -15.47 -12.03 20.60
CA LYS A 102 -16.06 -12.43 19.31
C LYS A 102 -17.58 -12.50 19.42
N PRO A 103 -18.32 -12.24 18.31
CA PRO A 103 -19.78 -12.37 18.31
C PRO A 103 -20.17 -13.84 18.54
N THR A 104 -21.00 -14.08 19.55
CA THR A 104 -21.47 -15.43 19.95
C THR A 104 -22.82 -15.79 19.37
N ASN A 105 -23.53 -14.82 18.79
CA ASN A 105 -24.89 -14.96 18.26
C ASN A 105 -24.90 -14.95 16.72
N THR A 106 -26.09 -14.80 16.13
CA THR A 106 -26.30 -14.74 14.66
C THR A 106 -25.87 -13.42 14.05
N HIS A 107 -25.57 -12.39 14.86
CA HIS A 107 -25.13 -11.09 14.37
C HIS A 107 -23.73 -11.17 13.74
N PRO A 108 -23.45 -10.40 12.68
CA PRO A 108 -22.18 -10.45 11.98
C PRO A 108 -21.03 -9.78 12.74
N PHE A 109 -21.33 -9.03 13.81
CA PHE A 109 -20.33 -8.36 14.65
C PHE A 109 -20.78 -8.25 16.10
N SER A 110 -19.84 -8.01 17.00
CA SER A 110 -20.08 -7.59 18.39
C SER A 110 -19.65 -6.14 18.60
N ILE A 111 -20.30 -5.45 19.54
CA ILE A 111 -19.98 -4.08 19.93
C ILE A 111 -19.42 -4.10 21.35
N ASN A 112 -18.24 -3.52 21.52
CA ASN A 112 -17.55 -3.41 22.80
C ASN A 112 -17.39 -1.93 23.14
N THR A 113 -17.90 -1.50 24.28
CA THR A 113 -17.85 -0.09 24.69
C THR A 113 -17.14 0.06 26.02
N GLU A 114 -16.33 1.10 26.14
CA GLU A 114 -15.71 1.53 27.39
C GLU A 114 -15.88 3.03 27.54
N TYR A 115 -16.14 3.45 28.76
CA TYR A 115 -16.33 4.87 29.12
C TYR A 115 -15.32 5.25 30.20
N SER A 116 -14.60 6.35 29.98
CA SER A 116 -13.56 6.82 30.91
C SER A 116 -13.41 8.34 30.92
N ASP A 117 -12.64 8.85 31.87
CA ASP A 117 -12.21 10.24 31.84
C ASP A 117 -11.22 10.50 30.70
N SER A 118 -11.30 11.67 30.06
CA SER A 118 -10.33 12.09 29.08
C SER A 118 -9.00 12.45 29.75
N PRO A 119 -7.87 11.81 29.37
CA PRO A 119 -6.57 12.08 29.97
C PRO A 119 -6.01 13.47 29.62
N TRP A 120 -6.44 14.06 28.53
CA TRP A 120 -5.95 15.38 28.08
C TRP A 120 -6.92 16.54 28.38
N ASN A 121 -8.18 16.28 28.80
CA ASN A 121 -9.12 17.29 29.19
C ASN A 121 -10.06 16.77 30.28
N LYS A 122 -9.86 17.20 31.50
CA LYS A 122 -10.63 16.77 32.70
C LYS A 122 -12.13 17.05 32.62
N ASN A 123 -12.54 17.99 31.76
CA ASN A 123 -13.95 18.35 31.58
C ASN A 123 -14.65 17.46 30.56
N HIS A 124 -13.91 16.58 29.89
CA HIS A 124 -14.41 15.68 28.86
C HIS A 124 -14.35 14.22 29.30
N LYS A 125 -15.18 13.43 28.68
CA LYS A 125 -15.16 11.96 28.79
C LYS A 125 -14.84 11.35 27.45
N LEU A 126 -14.36 10.14 27.49
CA LEU A 126 -14.09 9.31 26.29
C LEU A 126 -15.05 8.12 26.29
N LEU A 127 -15.68 7.91 25.17
CA LEU A 127 -16.40 6.68 24.85
C LEU A 127 -15.63 5.94 23.75
N LYS A 128 -15.06 4.79 24.09
CA LYS A 128 -14.48 3.86 23.11
C LYS A 128 -15.57 2.95 22.59
N ILE A 129 -15.68 2.83 21.27
CA ILE A 129 -16.60 1.92 20.60
C ILE A 129 -15.77 0.99 19.70
N GLY A 130 -15.62 -0.26 20.11
CA GLY A 130 -14.90 -1.28 19.36
C GLY A 130 -15.88 -2.24 18.69
N LEU A 131 -15.65 -2.52 17.41
CA LEU A 131 -16.45 -3.45 16.62
C LEU A 131 -15.61 -4.66 16.27
N GLN A 132 -16.08 -5.86 16.61
CA GLN A 132 -15.42 -7.12 16.25
C GLN A 132 -16.28 -7.89 15.27
N GLY A 133 -15.80 -8.03 14.05
CA GLY A 133 -16.45 -8.85 13.03
C GLY A 133 -16.37 -10.34 13.35
N LYS A 134 -17.34 -11.10 12.82
CA LYS A 134 -17.33 -12.55 12.88
C LYS A 134 -16.23 -13.10 11.98
N GLU A 135 -15.38 -13.95 12.52
CA GLU A 135 -14.37 -14.65 11.73
C GLU A 135 -15.03 -15.71 10.84
N ILE A 136 -14.66 -15.73 9.58
CA ILE A 136 -15.07 -16.78 8.66
C ILE A 136 -13.93 -17.81 8.62
N PRO A 137 -14.18 -19.09 9.00
CA PRO A 137 -13.18 -20.14 8.92
C PRO A 137 -12.61 -20.25 7.50
N THR A 138 -11.31 -20.38 7.37
CA THR A 138 -10.61 -20.37 6.06
C THR A 138 -11.01 -21.55 5.17
N ASP A 139 -11.40 -22.69 5.76
CA ASP A 139 -11.93 -23.87 5.07
C ASP A 139 -13.29 -23.62 4.39
N LYS A 140 -14.04 -22.62 4.86
CA LYS A 140 -15.35 -22.21 4.31
C LYS A 140 -15.27 -21.04 3.33
N LEU A 141 -14.09 -20.47 3.11
CA LEU A 141 -13.94 -19.40 2.12
C LEU A 141 -14.11 -19.95 0.70
N PRO A 142 -14.79 -19.24 -0.19
CA PRO A 142 -14.89 -19.62 -1.59
C PRO A 142 -13.52 -19.62 -2.26
N LYS A 143 -13.37 -20.39 -3.34
CA LYS A 143 -12.15 -20.39 -4.15
C LYS A 143 -11.87 -19.02 -4.71
N SER A 144 -10.60 -18.67 -4.81
CA SER A 144 -10.18 -17.37 -5.31
C SER A 144 -9.57 -17.46 -6.72
N ASN A 145 -9.91 -16.47 -7.54
CA ASN A 145 -9.30 -16.19 -8.82
C ASN A 145 -8.64 -14.81 -8.73
N PHE A 146 -7.34 -14.78 -8.49
CA PHE A 146 -6.55 -13.57 -8.38
C PHE A 146 -5.86 -13.25 -9.70
N VAL A 147 -6.07 -12.04 -10.19
CA VAL A 147 -5.34 -11.48 -11.32
C VAL A 147 -4.48 -10.34 -10.80
N PHE A 148 -3.18 -10.52 -10.74
CA PHE A 148 -2.25 -9.44 -10.43
C PHE A 148 -2.06 -8.59 -11.68
N LEU A 149 -2.38 -7.32 -11.57
CA LEU A 149 -2.06 -6.29 -12.56
C LEU A 149 -0.88 -5.48 -12.03
N VAL A 150 0.30 -5.73 -12.60
CA VAL A 150 1.56 -5.23 -12.05
C VAL A 150 2.15 -4.15 -12.93
N ASP A 151 2.42 -3.01 -12.32
CA ASP A 151 3.28 -2.00 -12.90
C ASP A 151 4.72 -2.51 -12.96
N VAL A 152 5.26 -2.57 -14.16
CA VAL A 152 6.68 -2.88 -14.38
C VAL A 152 7.38 -1.75 -15.13
N SER A 153 6.87 -0.50 -15.03
CA SER A 153 7.53 0.68 -15.57
C SER A 153 8.90 0.92 -14.93
N GLY A 154 9.73 1.75 -15.54
CA GLY A 154 11.08 2.05 -15.04
C GLY A 154 11.09 2.63 -13.63
N SER A 155 10.05 3.38 -13.24
CA SER A 155 9.91 3.94 -11.89
C SER A 155 9.76 2.88 -10.80
N MET A 156 9.37 1.65 -11.14
CA MET A 156 9.20 0.51 -10.22
C MET A 156 10.52 -0.22 -9.87
N GLU A 157 11.68 0.26 -10.33
CA GLU A 157 12.98 -0.42 -10.13
C GLU A 157 13.46 -0.41 -8.67
N ASP A 158 13.06 0.57 -7.88
CA ASP A 158 13.52 0.73 -6.50
C ASP A 158 13.19 -0.47 -5.61
N VAL A 159 14.03 -0.72 -4.60
CA VAL A 159 13.94 -1.89 -3.70
C VAL A 159 12.62 -1.97 -2.93
N ASN A 160 11.98 -0.84 -2.67
CA ASN A 160 10.69 -0.72 -1.98
C ASN A 160 9.48 -0.71 -2.93
N LYS A 161 9.69 -1.00 -4.21
CA LYS A 161 8.65 -1.09 -5.25
C LYS A 161 8.57 -2.51 -5.82
N LEU A 162 8.95 -2.76 -7.07
CA LEU A 162 8.82 -4.08 -7.70
C LEU A 162 9.55 -5.20 -6.93
N PRO A 163 10.78 -5.03 -6.42
CA PRO A 163 11.42 -6.06 -5.60
C PRO A 163 10.61 -6.42 -4.35
N LEU A 164 10.09 -5.43 -3.62
CA LEU A 164 9.22 -5.66 -2.46
C LEU A 164 7.92 -6.36 -2.85
N LEU A 165 7.29 -5.95 -3.96
CA LEU A 165 6.09 -6.60 -4.48
C LEU A 165 6.33 -8.07 -4.78
N LYS A 166 7.43 -8.41 -5.45
CA LYS A 166 7.80 -9.81 -5.76
C LYS A 166 7.88 -10.67 -4.50
N GLU A 167 8.54 -10.19 -3.46
CA GLU A 167 8.62 -10.91 -2.19
C GLU A 167 7.25 -11.01 -1.49
N SER A 168 6.45 -9.95 -1.53
CA SER A 168 5.09 -9.95 -0.98
C SER A 168 4.18 -10.96 -1.70
N MET A 169 4.28 -11.08 -3.02
CA MET A 169 3.54 -12.09 -3.80
C MET A 169 3.93 -13.52 -3.43
N LYS A 170 5.23 -13.79 -3.18
CA LYS A 170 5.69 -15.10 -2.71
C LYS A 170 5.16 -15.44 -1.32
N VAL A 171 5.09 -14.45 -0.42
CA VAL A 171 4.48 -14.64 0.91
C VAL A 171 3.00 -14.97 0.77
N LEU A 172 2.25 -14.22 -0.06
CA LEU A 172 0.83 -14.48 -0.32
C LEU A 172 0.62 -15.87 -0.91
N LEU A 173 1.44 -16.29 -1.88
CA LEU A 173 1.36 -17.62 -2.51
C LEU A 173 1.43 -18.77 -1.49
N ASN A 174 2.14 -18.58 -0.38
CA ASN A 174 2.21 -19.57 0.69
C ASN A 174 0.93 -19.67 1.53
N GLN A 175 0.05 -18.67 1.44
CA GLN A 175 -1.23 -18.63 2.14
C GLN A 175 -2.40 -19.10 1.26
N LEU A 176 -2.18 -19.21 -0.06
CA LEU A 176 -3.21 -19.65 -0.99
C LEU A 176 -3.45 -21.14 -0.87
N ARG A 177 -4.70 -21.54 -1.11
CA ARG A 177 -5.10 -22.95 -1.18
C ARG A 177 -4.77 -23.50 -2.56
N ASP A 178 -4.58 -24.81 -2.65
CA ASP A 178 -4.20 -25.49 -3.89
C ASP A 178 -5.15 -25.20 -5.08
N ASP A 179 -6.44 -25.00 -4.77
CA ASP A 179 -7.49 -24.72 -5.75
C ASP A 179 -7.65 -23.25 -6.13
N ASP A 180 -7.02 -22.33 -5.40
CA ASP A 180 -6.98 -20.93 -5.79
C ASP A 180 -6.18 -20.75 -7.08
N ARG A 181 -6.49 -19.72 -7.85
CA ARG A 181 -5.82 -19.43 -9.12
C ARG A 181 -5.11 -18.10 -9.08
N VAL A 182 -3.98 -18.03 -9.74
CA VAL A 182 -3.15 -16.83 -9.89
C VAL A 182 -2.87 -16.61 -11.36
N SER A 183 -3.09 -15.38 -11.82
CA SER A 183 -2.68 -14.87 -13.12
C SER A 183 -1.84 -13.62 -12.90
N ILE A 184 -0.93 -13.31 -13.81
CA ILE A 184 -0.13 -12.09 -13.77
C ILE A 184 -0.22 -11.39 -15.12
N VAL A 185 -0.77 -10.20 -15.10
CA VAL A 185 -0.80 -9.23 -16.19
C VAL A 185 0.16 -8.12 -15.83
N TYR A 186 0.98 -7.69 -16.77
CA TYR A 186 1.88 -6.56 -16.57
C TYR A 186 1.53 -5.40 -17.49
N TYR A 187 1.90 -4.21 -17.08
CA TYR A 187 1.88 -3.02 -17.93
C TYR A 187 3.11 -2.15 -17.70
N ALA A 188 3.56 -1.52 -18.77
CA ALA A 188 4.62 -0.51 -18.83
C ALA A 188 4.45 0.31 -20.11
N SER A 189 5.43 0.32 -21.04
CA SER A 189 5.25 0.84 -22.41
C SER A 189 4.28 -0.01 -23.25
N GLY A 190 4.01 -1.24 -22.82
CA GLY A 190 3.05 -2.17 -23.40
C GLY A 190 2.41 -3.01 -22.30
N THR A 191 1.45 -3.83 -22.66
CA THR A 191 0.74 -4.74 -21.76
C THR A 191 0.82 -6.17 -22.24
N GLY A 192 0.75 -7.12 -21.33
CA GLY A 192 0.74 -8.54 -21.68
C GLY A 192 0.46 -9.45 -20.49
N VAL A 193 0.23 -10.72 -20.79
CA VAL A 193 0.05 -11.77 -19.79
C VAL A 193 1.41 -12.43 -19.55
N LEU A 194 1.89 -12.32 -18.31
CA LEU A 194 3.13 -12.98 -17.89
C LEU A 194 2.84 -14.39 -17.35
N LEU A 195 1.70 -14.58 -16.73
CA LEU A 195 1.26 -15.87 -16.22
C LEU A 195 -0.23 -16.05 -16.51
N GLU A 196 -0.53 -17.06 -17.32
CA GLU A 196 -1.90 -17.53 -17.52
C GLU A 196 -2.47 -18.13 -16.21
N PRO A 197 -3.81 -18.25 -16.05
CA PRO A 197 -4.44 -18.76 -14.84
C PRO A 197 -3.86 -20.12 -14.43
N THR A 198 -3.11 -20.10 -13.34
CA THR A 198 -2.34 -21.20 -12.81
C THR A 198 -2.84 -21.53 -11.40
N LYS A 199 -3.01 -22.81 -11.07
CA LYS A 199 -3.39 -23.22 -9.71
C LYS A 199 -2.28 -22.88 -8.74
N ALA A 200 -2.66 -22.45 -7.53
CA ALA A 200 -1.70 -22.12 -6.48
C ALA A 200 -0.84 -23.33 -6.05
N SER A 201 -1.29 -24.56 -6.30
CA SER A 201 -0.48 -25.78 -6.13
C SER A 201 0.76 -25.83 -7.06
N GLU A 202 0.74 -25.13 -8.21
CA GLU A 202 1.86 -25.04 -9.14
C GLU A 202 2.87 -23.95 -8.74
N LYS A 203 3.28 -23.94 -7.48
CA LYS A 203 4.09 -22.87 -6.86
C LYS A 203 5.34 -22.52 -7.66
N SER A 204 6.08 -23.50 -8.15
CA SER A 204 7.32 -23.27 -8.90
C SER A 204 7.07 -22.47 -10.18
N LYS A 205 5.97 -22.73 -10.90
CA LYS A 205 5.60 -22.01 -12.11
C LYS A 205 5.26 -20.55 -11.81
N ILE A 206 4.50 -20.32 -10.71
CA ILE A 206 4.11 -18.98 -10.28
C ILE A 206 5.35 -18.20 -9.81
N ILE A 207 6.21 -18.80 -9.00
CA ILE A 207 7.45 -18.17 -8.51
C ILE A 207 8.36 -17.80 -9.69
N ASN A 208 8.53 -18.68 -10.65
CA ASN A 208 9.33 -18.38 -11.85
C ASN A 208 8.77 -17.18 -12.63
N ALA A 209 7.46 -17.06 -12.75
CA ALA A 209 6.84 -15.91 -13.39
C ALA A 209 7.09 -14.62 -12.57
N ILE A 210 6.95 -14.68 -11.24
CA ILE A 210 7.26 -13.55 -10.34
C ILE A 210 8.71 -13.12 -10.48
N ASP A 211 9.66 -14.08 -10.49
CA ASP A 211 11.08 -13.78 -10.57
C ASP A 211 11.49 -13.16 -11.92
N ASN A 212 10.76 -13.50 -12.98
CA ASN A 212 10.99 -12.96 -14.33
C ASN A 212 10.37 -11.58 -14.59
N MET A 213 9.72 -10.96 -13.60
CA MET A 213 9.30 -9.56 -13.72
C MET A 213 10.51 -8.63 -13.60
N HIS A 214 10.65 -7.71 -14.55
CA HIS A 214 11.71 -6.70 -14.57
C HIS A 214 11.13 -5.34 -14.83
N ALA A 215 11.57 -4.33 -14.08
CA ALA A 215 11.18 -2.96 -14.29
C ALA A 215 11.83 -2.40 -15.57
N GLY A 216 11.07 -1.59 -16.32
CA GLY A 216 11.58 -0.88 -17.51
C GLY A 216 10.47 -0.29 -18.36
N GLY A 217 10.82 0.71 -19.17
CA GLY A 217 9.90 1.37 -20.09
C GLY A 217 9.04 2.46 -19.43
N GLY A 218 8.05 2.94 -20.19
CA GLY A 218 7.09 3.95 -19.74
C GLY A 218 5.89 3.37 -19.00
N THR A 219 4.85 4.18 -18.78
CA THR A 219 3.65 3.78 -18.04
C THR A 219 2.40 3.98 -18.89
N SER A 220 1.68 2.90 -19.22
CA SER A 220 0.40 2.92 -19.94
C SER A 220 -0.56 1.90 -19.32
N GLY A 221 -1.34 2.34 -18.33
CA GLY A 221 -2.14 1.46 -17.47
C GLY A 221 -3.50 1.03 -18.07
N ALA A 222 -4.10 1.82 -18.99
CA ALA A 222 -5.46 1.57 -19.48
C ALA A 222 -5.66 0.19 -20.10
N ALA A 223 -4.81 -0.18 -21.05
CA ALA A 223 -4.88 -1.48 -21.71
C ALA A 223 -4.59 -2.64 -20.75
N GLY A 224 -3.77 -2.40 -19.72
CA GLY A 224 -3.50 -3.36 -18.65
C GLY A 224 -4.73 -3.68 -17.82
N LEU A 225 -5.49 -2.66 -17.46
CA LEU A 225 -6.71 -2.83 -16.67
C LEU A 225 -7.76 -3.62 -17.45
N ASP A 226 -8.01 -3.28 -18.71
CA ASP A 226 -8.95 -4.01 -19.56
C ASP A 226 -8.53 -5.48 -19.73
N LEU A 227 -7.26 -5.73 -19.99
CA LEU A 227 -6.72 -7.10 -20.11
C LEU A 227 -6.87 -7.88 -18.78
N ALA A 228 -6.65 -7.24 -17.64
CA ALA A 228 -6.84 -7.89 -16.34
C ALA A 228 -8.32 -8.26 -16.10
N TYR A 229 -9.27 -7.39 -16.46
CA TYR A 229 -10.68 -7.70 -16.36
C TYR A 229 -11.11 -8.81 -17.34
N GLU A 230 -10.59 -8.79 -18.57
CA GLU A 230 -10.82 -9.86 -19.54
C GLU A 230 -10.32 -11.21 -19.00
N MET A 231 -9.09 -11.23 -18.46
CA MET A 231 -8.51 -12.41 -17.83
C MET A 231 -9.34 -12.91 -16.64
N ALA A 232 -9.80 -12.01 -15.77
CA ALA A 232 -10.63 -12.35 -14.63
C ALA A 232 -11.99 -12.91 -15.06
N ALA A 233 -12.62 -12.33 -16.08
CA ALA A 233 -13.90 -12.77 -16.62
C ALA A 233 -13.80 -14.14 -17.31
N LYS A 234 -12.77 -14.35 -18.12
CA LYS A 234 -12.54 -15.62 -18.83
C LYS A 234 -12.41 -16.82 -17.88
N HIS A 235 -11.89 -16.58 -16.68
CA HIS A 235 -11.64 -17.61 -15.67
C HIS A 235 -12.47 -17.41 -14.40
N PHE A 236 -13.61 -16.73 -14.56
CA PHE A 236 -14.52 -16.41 -13.47
C PHE A 236 -14.98 -17.66 -12.70
N ILE A 237 -14.88 -17.61 -11.40
CA ILE A 237 -15.37 -18.66 -10.51
C ILE A 237 -16.71 -18.20 -9.95
N LYS A 238 -17.79 -18.88 -10.37
CA LYS A 238 -19.13 -18.62 -9.82
C LYS A 238 -19.11 -18.87 -8.31
N ASP A 239 -19.68 -17.95 -7.56
CA ASP A 239 -19.69 -17.95 -6.08
C ASP A 239 -18.27 -17.94 -5.45
N GLY A 240 -17.25 -17.57 -6.26
CA GLY A 240 -15.86 -17.43 -5.86
C GLY A 240 -15.47 -15.98 -5.59
N ASN A 241 -14.25 -15.80 -5.05
CA ASN A 241 -13.63 -14.49 -4.91
C ASN A 241 -12.83 -14.17 -6.18
N ASN A 242 -13.44 -13.43 -7.12
CA ASN A 242 -12.79 -12.97 -8.33
C ASN A 242 -12.25 -11.57 -8.10
N ARG A 243 -10.92 -11.40 -8.13
CA ARG A 243 -10.30 -10.15 -7.74
C ARG A 243 -9.07 -9.81 -8.57
N ILE A 244 -9.03 -8.57 -9.02
CA ILE A 244 -7.82 -7.96 -9.56
C ILE A 244 -7.09 -7.28 -8.41
N ILE A 245 -5.77 -7.48 -8.35
CA ILE A 245 -4.86 -6.81 -7.41
C ILE A 245 -3.93 -5.95 -8.26
N LEU A 246 -4.22 -4.66 -8.31
CA LEU A 246 -3.39 -3.66 -8.98
C LEU A 246 -2.23 -3.28 -8.06
N ALA A 247 -1.01 -3.38 -8.55
CA ALA A 247 0.19 -2.93 -7.86
C ALA A 247 0.88 -1.85 -8.70
N THR A 248 1.01 -0.64 -8.16
CA THR A 248 1.53 0.55 -8.85
C THR A 248 2.29 1.45 -7.88
N ASP A 249 3.13 2.33 -8.38
CA ASP A 249 3.79 3.37 -7.57
C ASP A 249 3.06 4.74 -7.59
N GLY A 250 1.84 4.76 -8.12
CA GLY A 250 0.98 5.94 -8.17
C GLY A 250 0.84 6.57 -9.57
N ASP A 251 1.74 6.29 -10.50
CA ASP A 251 1.64 6.79 -11.88
C ASP A 251 0.75 5.88 -12.76
N PHE A 252 -0.49 5.63 -12.29
CA PHE A 252 -1.44 4.82 -13.02
C PHE A 252 -2.20 5.68 -14.05
N ASN A 253 -1.58 5.86 -15.23
CA ASN A 253 -2.21 6.62 -16.32
C ASN A 253 -3.08 5.70 -17.19
N ILE A 254 -4.40 5.83 -17.07
CA ILE A 254 -5.38 5.10 -17.91
C ILE A 254 -6.00 5.97 -19.00
N GLY A 255 -5.41 7.15 -19.29
CA GLY A 255 -5.95 8.07 -20.30
C GLY A 255 -7.24 8.78 -19.88
N LYS A 256 -7.74 8.52 -18.66
CA LYS A 256 -8.84 9.25 -18.03
C LYS A 256 -8.27 10.36 -17.17
N SER A 257 -8.86 11.54 -17.26
CA SER A 257 -8.27 12.78 -16.75
C SER A 257 -8.71 13.14 -15.34
N SER A 258 -9.65 12.39 -14.74
CA SER A 258 -10.16 12.68 -13.41
C SER A 258 -10.42 11.44 -12.57
N ASP A 259 -10.26 11.58 -11.25
CA ASP A 259 -10.58 10.53 -10.26
C ASP A 259 -12.03 10.06 -10.38
N LYS A 260 -12.94 10.98 -10.71
CA LYS A 260 -14.37 10.67 -10.93
C LYS A 260 -14.58 9.69 -12.09
N GLU A 261 -13.93 9.91 -13.23
CA GLU A 261 -14.03 9.00 -14.38
C GLU A 261 -13.44 7.62 -14.07
N MET A 262 -12.41 7.58 -13.22
CA MET A 262 -11.85 6.33 -12.71
C MET A 262 -12.86 5.61 -11.83
N GLN A 263 -13.46 6.30 -10.87
CA GLN A 263 -14.48 5.73 -9.98
C GLN A 263 -15.66 5.16 -10.79
N GLU A 264 -16.20 5.93 -11.73
CA GLU A 264 -17.31 5.48 -12.60
C GLU A 264 -16.94 4.21 -13.40
N LEU A 265 -15.72 4.15 -13.94
CA LEU A 265 -15.21 2.95 -14.64
C LEU A 265 -15.17 1.73 -13.71
N ILE A 266 -14.60 1.88 -12.52
CA ILE A 266 -14.47 0.79 -11.57
C ILE A 266 -15.84 0.34 -11.04
N GLU A 267 -16.77 1.27 -10.80
CA GLU A 267 -18.15 0.95 -10.42
C GLU A 267 -18.87 0.16 -11.50
N GLU A 268 -18.65 0.49 -12.77
CA GLU A 268 -19.21 -0.27 -13.89
C GLU A 268 -18.59 -1.68 -13.97
N LYS A 269 -17.27 -1.76 -13.93
CA LYS A 269 -16.54 -3.03 -13.99
C LYS A 269 -16.90 -3.95 -12.82
N ARG A 270 -17.11 -3.41 -11.61
CA ARG A 270 -17.52 -4.18 -10.42
C ARG A 270 -18.84 -4.93 -10.62
N LYS A 271 -19.76 -4.45 -11.48
CA LYS A 271 -21.00 -5.13 -11.79
C LYS A 271 -20.80 -6.52 -12.41
N SER A 272 -19.62 -6.79 -12.97
CA SER A 272 -19.22 -8.12 -13.46
C SER A 272 -19.00 -9.16 -12.36
N GLY A 273 -18.96 -8.76 -11.08
CA GLY A 273 -18.60 -9.62 -9.96
C GLY A 273 -17.08 -9.76 -9.75
N VAL A 274 -16.27 -8.99 -10.48
CA VAL A 274 -14.82 -8.92 -10.30
C VAL A 274 -14.50 -7.65 -9.51
N PHE A 275 -13.85 -7.84 -8.36
CA PHE A 275 -13.44 -6.74 -7.47
C PHE A 275 -12.03 -6.27 -7.77
N LEU A 276 -11.75 -5.00 -7.50
CA LEU A 276 -10.42 -4.39 -7.59
C LEU A 276 -9.89 -4.06 -6.20
N THR A 277 -8.63 -4.38 -5.96
CA THR A 277 -7.84 -3.92 -4.81
C THR A 277 -6.60 -3.23 -5.33
N CYS A 278 -6.30 -2.03 -4.84
CA CYS A 278 -5.12 -1.28 -5.22
C CYS A 278 -4.07 -1.37 -4.10
N LEU A 279 -2.82 -1.59 -4.48
CA LEU A 279 -1.66 -1.59 -3.62
C LEU A 279 -0.68 -0.53 -4.13
N GLY A 280 -0.47 0.53 -3.36
CA GLY A 280 0.52 1.57 -3.64
C GLY A 280 1.89 1.19 -3.12
N PHE A 281 2.93 1.40 -3.92
CA PHE A 281 4.33 1.15 -3.59
C PHE A 281 5.16 2.42 -3.72
N GLY A 282 6.25 2.50 -2.98
CA GLY A 282 7.20 3.61 -3.09
C GLY A 282 6.92 4.76 -2.14
N MET A 283 7.56 5.89 -2.43
CA MET A 283 7.55 7.12 -1.63
C MET A 283 7.72 8.33 -2.56
N GLY A 284 7.25 9.51 -2.13
CA GLY A 284 7.50 10.78 -2.82
C GLY A 284 6.44 11.19 -3.85
N ASN A 285 5.56 10.29 -4.26
CA ASN A 285 4.46 10.55 -5.20
C ASN A 285 3.13 9.93 -4.74
N TYR A 286 3.00 9.65 -3.44
CA TYR A 286 1.76 9.13 -2.86
C TYR A 286 0.60 10.13 -3.06
N LYS A 287 -0.53 9.62 -3.51
CA LYS A 287 -1.81 10.35 -3.62
C LYS A 287 -2.87 9.55 -2.89
N ASP A 288 -3.58 10.23 -2.01
CA ASP A 288 -4.67 9.68 -1.21
C ASP A 288 -5.92 9.46 -2.07
#